data_d8a708ddb4b7d1e244f88fa5cc23dc4d
#
_entry.id   d8a708ddb4b7d1e244f88fa5cc23dc4d
#
_cell.length_a   1.000
_cell.length_b   1.000
_cell.length_c   1.000
_cell.angle_alpha   90.00
_cell.angle_beta   90.00
_cell.angle_gamma   90.00
#
_symmetry.space_group_name_H-M   'P 1'
#
loop_
_entity.id
_entity.type
_entity.pdbx_description
1 polymer ?
#
loop_
_entity_poly.entity_id
_entity_poly.type
_entity_poly.pdbx_seq_one_letter_code
_entity_poly.pdbx_strand_id
1 'polypeptide(L)'
;MACLPVRRALTLACFIALPLGACVAGQPDTSAGRASALATTVSRASACRAGMPQRSTLDRFIAAEKARGASDEQVAAARSAYVSVSEAETINQGIRPQPCTAEERAQLKERMGRIRAGDFDAS
;
A
#
# COMPACT_ATOMS: atom_id res chain seq x y z
N MET A 1 -69.39 -23.02 12.24
CA MET A 1 -68.69 -21.78 11.80
C MET A 1 -67.19 -21.94 12.07
N ALA A 2 -66.49 -22.33 11.08
CA ALA A 2 -65.06 -22.67 11.19
C ALA A 2 -64.25 -21.51 10.58
N CYS A 3 -63.43 -20.85 11.43
CA CYS A 3 -62.42 -19.90 10.97
C CYS A 3 -61.13 -20.64 10.69
N LEU A 4 -60.73 -20.66 9.42
CA LEU A 4 -59.43 -21.13 8.93
C LEU A 4 -58.35 -20.10 9.18
N PRO A 5 -57.21 -20.43 9.77
CA PRO A 5 -56.09 -19.50 9.83
C PRO A 5 -55.27 -19.59 8.56
N VAL A 6 -55.14 -18.43 7.90
CA VAL A 6 -54.26 -18.25 6.76
C VAL A 6 -52.79 -18.32 7.24
N ARG A 7 -52.10 -19.38 6.81
CA ARG A 7 -50.63 -19.52 6.96
C ARG A 7 -49.95 -18.56 6.00
N ARG A 8 -49.43 -17.45 6.54
CA ARG A 8 -48.50 -16.61 5.81
C ARG A 8 -47.14 -17.29 5.76
N ALA A 9 -46.77 -17.80 4.60
CA ALA A 9 -45.42 -18.24 4.31
C ALA A 9 -44.51 -17.02 4.25
N LEU A 10 -43.68 -16.84 5.26
CA LEU A 10 -42.55 -15.90 5.20
C LEU A 10 -41.46 -16.52 4.36
N THR A 11 -41.34 -16.09 3.12
CA THR A 11 -40.16 -16.33 2.29
C THR A 11 -39.02 -15.47 2.81
N LEU A 12 -38.10 -16.09 3.54
CA LEU A 12 -36.83 -15.49 3.92
C LEU A 12 -35.99 -15.39 2.65
N ALA A 13 -35.94 -14.22 2.01
CA ALA A 13 -34.98 -13.90 0.98
C ALA A 13 -33.62 -13.67 1.67
N CYS A 14 -32.74 -14.69 1.67
CA CYS A 14 -31.34 -14.54 2.02
C CYS A 14 -30.67 -13.63 0.96
N PHE A 15 -30.59 -12.33 1.24
CA PHE A 15 -29.67 -11.45 0.56
C PHE A 15 -28.25 -11.81 1.00
N ILE A 16 -27.58 -12.64 0.21
CA ILE A 16 -26.13 -12.82 0.30
C ILE A 16 -25.52 -11.51 -0.23
N ALA A 17 -25.27 -10.57 0.66
CA ALA A 17 -24.41 -9.43 0.37
C ALA A 17 -22.98 -9.97 0.23
N LEU A 18 -22.56 -10.25 -0.99
CA LEU A 18 -21.15 -10.41 -1.33
C LEU A 18 -20.44 -9.10 -0.99
N PRO A 19 -19.44 -9.10 -0.10
CA PRO A 19 -18.58 -7.95 0.05
C PRO A 19 -17.77 -7.81 -1.24
N LEU A 20 -18.23 -6.92 -2.10
CA LEU A 20 -17.45 -6.45 -3.24
C LEU A 20 -16.12 -5.91 -2.70
N GLY A 21 -15.08 -6.66 -3.03
CA GLY A 21 -13.69 -6.33 -3.00
C GLY A 21 -13.29 -5.10 -2.20
N ALA A 22 -12.90 -5.31 -0.93
CA ALA A 22 -11.95 -4.40 -0.34
C ALA A 22 -10.76 -4.36 -1.29
N CYS A 23 -10.58 -3.26 -2.03
CA CYS A 23 -9.28 -2.88 -2.53
C CYS A 23 -8.35 -2.94 -1.32
N VAL A 24 -7.51 -3.94 -1.27
CA VAL A 24 -6.49 -4.07 -0.23
C VAL A 24 -5.45 -3.00 -0.52
N ALA A 25 -5.78 -1.76 -0.21
CA ALA A 25 -4.77 -0.81 0.22
C ALA A 25 -4.19 -1.47 1.47
N GLY A 26 -2.97 -2.01 1.37
CA GLY A 26 -2.34 -2.74 2.45
C GLY A 26 -2.49 -1.95 3.74
N GLN A 27 -2.95 -2.59 4.81
CA GLN A 27 -3.07 -1.91 6.08
C GLN A 27 -1.70 -1.31 6.43
N PRO A 28 -1.62 -0.03 6.81
CA PRO A 28 -0.34 0.67 6.99
C PRO A 28 0.59 -0.02 8.01
N ASP A 29 0.01 -0.77 8.94
CA ASP A 29 0.74 -1.47 9.99
C ASP A 29 1.30 -2.84 9.57
N THR A 30 1.04 -3.28 8.34
CA THR A 30 1.61 -4.53 7.81
C THR A 30 2.92 -4.27 7.08
N SER A 31 3.78 -5.30 6.98
CA SER A 31 5.01 -5.22 6.17
C SER A 31 4.72 -4.84 4.72
N ALA A 32 3.66 -5.39 4.13
CA ALA A 32 3.21 -5.04 2.78
C ALA A 32 2.72 -3.58 2.68
N GLY A 33 1.98 -3.10 3.67
CA GLY A 33 1.52 -1.71 3.72
C GLY A 33 2.67 -0.71 3.82
N ARG A 34 3.66 -0.98 4.70
CA ARG A 34 4.87 -0.16 4.81
C ARG A 34 5.72 -0.21 3.53
N ALA A 35 5.81 -1.37 2.89
CA ALA A 35 6.49 -1.50 1.59
C ALA A 35 5.81 -0.68 0.50
N SER A 36 4.48 -0.65 0.47
CA SER A 36 3.69 0.18 -0.45
C SER A 36 3.95 1.66 -0.22
N ALA A 37 3.94 2.12 1.04
CA ALA A 37 4.25 3.50 1.40
C ALA A 37 5.68 3.89 0.98
N LEU A 38 6.66 3.02 1.23
CA LEU A 38 8.03 3.22 0.78
C LEU A 38 8.13 3.34 -0.74
N ALA A 39 7.46 2.45 -1.49
CA ALA A 39 7.46 2.48 -2.94
C ALA A 39 6.84 3.78 -3.49
N THR A 40 5.72 4.22 -2.93
CA THR A 40 5.07 5.49 -3.30
C THR A 40 6.00 6.68 -3.04
N THR A 41 6.60 6.76 -1.86
CA THR A 41 7.53 7.84 -1.49
C THR A 41 8.75 7.89 -2.41
N VAL A 42 9.38 6.75 -2.66
CA VAL A 42 10.55 6.62 -3.54
C VAL A 42 10.22 7.00 -4.98
N SER A 43 9.09 6.49 -5.50
CA SER A 43 8.64 6.80 -6.87
C SER A 43 8.33 8.28 -7.03
N ARG A 44 7.65 8.88 -6.06
CA ARG A 44 7.34 10.31 -6.06
C ARG A 44 8.60 11.18 -5.97
N ALA A 45 9.56 10.79 -5.10
CA ALA A 45 10.83 11.48 -4.98
C ALA A 45 11.63 11.45 -6.30
N SER A 46 11.63 10.31 -6.99
CA SER A 46 12.26 10.17 -8.30
C SER A 46 11.59 11.06 -9.35
N ALA A 47 10.27 11.07 -9.43
CA ALA A 47 9.50 11.90 -10.34
C ALA A 47 9.73 13.40 -10.09
N CYS A 48 9.84 13.82 -8.83
CA CYS A 48 10.10 15.19 -8.40
C CYS A 48 11.58 15.60 -8.45
N ARG A 49 12.48 14.70 -8.86
CA ARG A 49 13.94 14.90 -8.80
C ARG A 49 14.42 15.28 -7.38
N ALA A 50 13.75 14.75 -6.37
CA ALA A 50 14.05 14.97 -4.96
C ALA A 50 15.04 13.93 -4.39
N GLY A 51 15.37 12.91 -5.14
CA GLY A 51 16.33 11.87 -4.78
C GLY A 51 16.04 10.58 -5.54
N MET A 52 17.09 9.77 -5.72
CA MET A 52 16.98 8.45 -6.33
C MET A 52 17.14 7.39 -5.24
N PRO A 53 16.39 6.28 -5.30
CA PRO A 53 16.61 5.17 -4.39
C PRO A 53 17.98 4.54 -4.62
N GLN A 54 18.57 4.03 -3.56
CA GLN A 54 19.73 3.13 -3.66
C GLN A 54 19.25 1.76 -4.16
N ARG A 55 20.09 1.04 -4.90
CA ARG A 55 19.76 -0.32 -5.34
C ARG A 55 19.41 -1.26 -4.18
N SER A 56 20.03 -1.04 -3.03
CA SER A 56 19.81 -1.81 -1.80
C SER A 56 18.61 -1.36 -0.97
N THR A 57 17.85 -0.33 -1.38
CA THR A 57 16.76 0.24 -0.57
C THR A 57 15.75 -0.83 -0.15
N LEU A 58 15.26 -1.63 -1.09
CA LEU A 58 14.31 -2.71 -0.79
C LEU A 58 14.91 -3.77 0.13
N ASP A 59 16.15 -4.22 -0.14
CA ASP A 59 16.78 -5.25 0.69
C ASP A 59 17.04 -4.77 2.13
N ARG A 60 17.41 -3.52 2.30
CA ARG A 60 17.57 -2.91 3.63
C ARG A 60 16.24 -2.77 4.35
N PHE A 61 15.19 -2.39 3.65
CA PHE A 61 13.84 -2.37 4.20
C PHE A 61 13.42 -3.77 4.66
N ILE A 62 13.61 -4.79 3.82
CA ILE A 62 13.30 -6.17 4.17
C ILE A 62 14.11 -6.66 5.38
N ALA A 63 15.37 -6.29 5.47
CA ALA A 63 16.19 -6.61 6.66
C ALA A 63 15.62 -5.95 7.92
N ALA A 64 15.14 -4.70 7.82
CA ALA A 64 14.48 -4.01 8.93
C ALA A 64 13.18 -4.69 9.34
N GLU A 65 12.35 -5.14 8.37
CA GLU A 65 11.11 -5.87 8.65
C GLU A 65 11.39 -7.22 9.35
N LYS A 66 12.41 -7.95 8.90
CA LYS A 66 12.85 -9.19 9.57
C LYS A 66 13.31 -8.91 11.00
N ALA A 67 14.05 -7.83 11.25
CA ALA A 67 14.47 -7.41 12.57
C ALA A 67 13.28 -7.06 13.48
N ARG A 68 12.14 -6.63 12.91
CA ARG A 68 10.87 -6.41 13.63
C ARG A 68 10.08 -7.71 13.87
N GLY A 69 10.54 -8.86 13.37
CA GLY A 69 9.90 -10.16 13.51
C GLY A 69 8.95 -10.54 12.37
N ALA A 70 9.06 -9.90 11.21
CA ALA A 70 8.27 -10.31 10.04
C ALA A 70 8.60 -11.74 9.62
N SER A 71 7.55 -12.53 9.35
CA SER A 71 7.68 -13.89 8.82
C SER A 71 8.14 -13.87 7.36
N ASP A 72 8.59 -15.01 6.85
CA ASP A 72 8.98 -15.12 5.44
C ASP A 72 7.81 -14.84 4.49
N GLU A 73 6.58 -15.20 4.87
CA GLU A 73 5.37 -14.86 4.12
C GLU A 73 5.13 -13.35 4.09
N GLN A 74 5.26 -12.66 5.23
CA GLN A 74 5.13 -11.21 5.32
C GLN A 74 6.21 -10.50 4.51
N VAL A 75 7.43 -11.02 4.51
CA VAL A 75 8.54 -10.51 3.69
C VAL A 75 8.26 -10.69 2.19
N ALA A 76 7.76 -11.85 1.78
CA ALA A 76 7.36 -12.09 0.39
C ALA A 76 6.25 -11.12 -0.06
N ALA A 77 5.23 -10.93 0.77
CA ALA A 77 4.15 -9.97 0.53
C ALA A 77 4.68 -8.53 0.43
N ALA A 78 5.62 -8.15 1.28
CA ALA A 78 6.24 -6.82 1.25
C ALA A 78 7.05 -6.58 -0.05
N ARG A 79 7.83 -7.56 -0.50
CA ARG A 79 8.56 -7.48 -1.78
C ARG A 79 7.59 -7.32 -2.95
N SER A 80 6.54 -8.13 -3.00
CA SER A 80 5.52 -8.06 -4.05
C SER A 80 4.82 -6.69 -4.05
N ALA A 81 4.42 -6.20 -2.88
CA ALA A 81 3.77 -4.90 -2.74
C ALA A 81 4.67 -3.75 -3.22
N TYR A 82 5.95 -3.75 -2.83
CA TYR A 82 6.90 -2.72 -3.28
C TYR A 82 7.03 -2.68 -4.80
N VAL A 83 7.21 -3.84 -5.44
CA VAL A 83 7.38 -3.94 -6.90
C VAL A 83 6.10 -3.48 -7.60
N SER A 84 4.93 -4.02 -7.22
CA SER A 84 3.65 -3.68 -7.85
C SER A 84 3.31 -2.19 -7.74
N VAL A 85 3.55 -1.57 -6.58
CA VAL A 85 3.31 -0.14 -6.40
C VAL A 85 4.32 0.69 -7.20
N SER A 86 5.59 0.31 -7.22
CA SER A 86 6.61 1.02 -8.01
C SER A 86 6.29 1.01 -9.51
N GLU A 87 5.82 -0.12 -10.03
CA GLU A 87 5.40 -0.25 -11.42
C GLU A 87 4.16 0.61 -11.71
N ALA A 88 3.14 0.55 -10.85
CA ALA A 88 1.93 1.35 -10.98
C ALA A 88 2.23 2.86 -10.96
N GLU A 89 3.08 3.30 -10.04
CA GLU A 89 3.50 4.71 -9.96
C GLU A 89 4.27 5.15 -11.21
N THR A 90 5.14 4.29 -11.73
CA THR A 90 5.88 4.58 -12.97
C THR A 90 4.93 4.75 -14.16
N ILE A 91 3.94 3.88 -14.29
CA ILE A 91 2.93 3.95 -15.34
C ILE A 91 2.09 5.22 -15.18
N ASN A 92 1.62 5.51 -13.96
CA ASN A 92 0.81 6.69 -13.67
C ASN A 92 1.56 7.99 -13.99
N GLN A 93 2.84 8.08 -13.63
CA GLN A 93 3.68 9.24 -13.96
C GLN A 93 3.89 9.40 -15.48
N GLY A 94 3.96 8.30 -16.21
CA GLY A 94 4.05 8.33 -17.68
C GLY A 94 2.76 8.82 -18.35
N ILE A 95 1.60 8.47 -17.80
CA ILE A 95 0.28 8.82 -18.38
C ILE A 95 -0.16 10.22 -17.94
N ARG A 96 0.01 10.53 -16.67
CA ARG A 96 -0.44 11.79 -16.04
C ARG A 96 0.66 12.36 -15.15
N PRO A 97 1.70 12.98 -15.73
CA PRO A 97 2.75 13.61 -14.94
C PRO A 97 2.16 14.67 -14.02
N GLN A 98 2.43 14.56 -12.72
CA GLN A 98 1.98 15.56 -11.76
C GLN A 98 3.13 16.52 -11.43
N PRO A 99 2.90 17.83 -11.51
CA PRO A 99 3.92 18.81 -11.14
C PRO A 99 4.24 18.70 -9.64
N CYS A 100 5.50 18.97 -9.31
CA CYS A 100 5.98 18.98 -7.93
C CYS A 100 6.18 20.40 -7.46
N THR A 101 5.60 20.77 -6.32
CA THR A 101 5.87 22.06 -5.69
C THR A 101 7.27 22.07 -5.07
N ALA A 102 7.81 23.26 -4.82
CA ALA A 102 9.11 23.42 -4.15
C ALA A 102 9.08 22.85 -2.73
N GLU A 103 7.95 23.03 -2.03
CA GLU A 103 7.74 22.51 -0.68
C GLU A 103 7.69 20.96 -0.68
N GLU A 104 6.90 20.36 -1.56
CA GLU A 104 6.84 18.91 -1.71
C GLU A 104 8.22 18.32 -2.00
N ARG A 105 8.98 18.95 -2.89
CA ARG A 105 10.35 18.51 -3.22
C ARG A 105 11.27 18.58 -2.00
N ALA A 106 11.16 19.61 -1.17
CA ALA A 106 11.96 19.73 0.05
C ALA A 106 11.61 18.61 1.05
N GLN A 107 10.33 18.34 1.27
CA GLN A 107 9.85 17.25 2.14
C GLN A 107 10.32 15.88 1.63
N LEU A 108 10.23 15.63 0.33
CA LEU A 108 10.70 14.38 -0.27
C LEU A 108 12.21 14.21 -0.14
N LYS A 109 12.99 15.28 -0.28
CA LYS A 109 14.45 15.22 -0.04
C LYS A 109 14.79 14.82 1.39
N GLU A 110 14.08 15.37 2.36
CA GLU A 110 14.24 15.03 3.78
C GLU A 110 13.90 13.55 4.01
N ARG A 111 12.72 13.09 3.56
CA ARG A 111 12.31 11.68 3.67
C ARG A 111 13.33 10.74 3.02
N MET A 112 13.79 11.05 1.82
CA MET A 112 14.82 10.25 1.15
C MET A 112 16.14 10.20 1.91
N GLY A 113 16.51 11.28 2.59
CA GLY A 113 17.66 11.31 3.49
C GLY A 113 17.49 10.31 4.64
N ARG A 114 16.32 10.29 5.29
CA ARG A 114 16.01 9.36 6.39
C ARG A 114 15.97 7.91 5.91
N ILE A 115 15.34 7.63 4.77
CA ILE A 115 15.32 6.30 4.16
C ILE A 115 16.74 5.80 3.88
N ARG A 116 17.64 6.66 3.37
CA ARG A 116 19.05 6.32 3.16
C ARG A 116 19.79 6.04 4.47
N ALA A 117 19.41 6.70 5.55
CA ALA A 117 19.93 6.43 6.88
C ALA A 117 19.37 5.15 7.53
N GLY A 118 18.35 4.51 6.91
CA GLY A 118 17.72 3.29 7.41
C GLY A 118 16.47 3.52 8.24
N ASP A 119 15.96 4.76 8.28
CA ASP A 119 14.67 5.10 8.88
C ASP A 119 13.57 4.96 7.84
N PHE A 120 12.93 3.79 7.83
CA PHE A 120 11.84 3.46 6.93
C PHE A 120 10.46 3.87 7.46
N ASP A 121 10.36 4.34 8.70
CA ASP A 121 9.11 4.87 9.27
C ASP A 121 8.79 6.29 8.74
N ALA A 122 9.76 6.89 8.05
CA ALA A 122 9.62 8.17 7.38
C ALA A 122 8.95 8.10 5.98
N SER A 123 8.64 6.89 5.51
CA SER A 123 8.08 6.65 4.19
C SER A 123 6.56 6.84 4.12
#